data_11418264b244bc9098739cfc46567b8a
#
_entry.id   11418264b244bc9098739cfc46567b8a
#
_cell.length_a   1.000
_cell.length_b   1.000
_cell.length_c   1.000
_cell.angle_alpha   90.00
_cell.angle_beta   90.00
_cell.angle_gamma   90.00
#
_symmetry.space_group_name_H-M   'P 1'
#
loop_
_entity.id
_entity.type
_entity.pdbx_description
1 polymer ?
#
loop_
_entity_poly.entity_id
_entity_poly.type
_entity_poly.pdbx_seq_one_letter_code
_entity_poly.pdbx_strand_id
1 'polypeptide(L)'
;ALVRWTQPLSKRLQWALAVEDPSPNVAVPAGESGAAQSDLPDFVTNLRFTGGRGHAQLGAVLRQLEFKGQGGSPDASATGWGGHLSFAVRPFGKDEIQGQVVYGEGIARYVESLSGQASDAAWAGTGELDALPVTAIVLGFTHHWSRTLRSGVSWSLADLDTAEAQAASAIKSSQDFRVNLIYTPYALFDVASEVLWGRRENKDGSSGEAWRGQIALVFRFN
;
A
#
# COMPACT_ATOMS: atom_id res chain seq x y z
N ALA A 1 -14.46 -8.46 3.13
CA ALA A 1 -15.40 -8.54 1.97
C ALA A 1 -15.32 -7.25 1.17
N LEU A 2 -15.62 -7.31 -0.12
CA LEU A 2 -15.61 -6.18 -1.04
C LEU A 2 -16.86 -6.21 -1.91
N VAL A 3 -17.57 -5.07 -1.98
CA VAL A 3 -18.62 -4.83 -3.00
C VAL A 3 -18.19 -3.63 -3.81
N ARG A 4 -18.08 -3.80 -5.13
CA ARG A 4 -17.62 -2.75 -6.05
C ARG A 4 -18.61 -2.55 -7.18
N TRP A 5 -18.96 -1.30 -7.45
CA TRP A 5 -19.66 -0.87 -8.65
C TRP A 5 -18.73 -0.04 -9.54
N THR A 6 -18.79 -0.26 -10.84
CA THR A 6 -17.93 0.40 -11.82
C THR A 6 -18.74 0.91 -12.98
N GLN A 7 -18.60 2.19 -13.30
CA GLN A 7 -19.32 2.92 -14.35
C GLN A 7 -18.35 3.48 -15.38
N PRO A 8 -18.42 3.07 -16.66
CA PRO A 8 -17.77 3.79 -17.75
C PRO A 8 -18.44 5.16 -17.95
N LEU A 9 -17.69 6.23 -17.77
CA LEU A 9 -18.16 7.60 -18.05
C LEU A 9 -17.92 7.98 -19.52
N SER A 10 -16.89 7.38 -20.13
CA SER A 10 -16.58 7.51 -21.55
C SER A 10 -15.74 6.32 -22.02
N LYS A 11 -15.32 6.30 -23.31
CA LYS A 11 -14.38 5.28 -23.84
C LYS A 11 -13.01 5.28 -23.12
N ARG A 12 -12.67 6.34 -22.40
CA ARG A 12 -11.38 6.52 -21.75
C ARG A 12 -11.44 6.77 -20.25
N LEU A 13 -12.62 7.07 -19.73
CA LEU A 13 -12.81 7.45 -18.34
C LEU A 13 -13.76 6.47 -17.65
N GLN A 14 -13.34 5.93 -16.52
CA GLN A 14 -14.09 4.98 -15.71
C GLN A 14 -14.09 5.46 -14.26
N TRP A 15 -15.24 5.40 -13.63
CA TRP A 15 -15.43 5.67 -12.22
C TRP A 15 -15.82 4.39 -11.47
N ALA A 16 -15.29 4.21 -10.27
CA ALA A 16 -15.68 3.09 -9.43
C ALA A 16 -15.92 3.56 -7.99
N LEU A 17 -16.88 2.91 -7.36
CA LEU A 17 -17.19 2.99 -5.93
C LEU A 17 -17.07 1.60 -5.33
N ALA A 18 -16.51 1.49 -4.13
CA ALA A 18 -16.44 0.24 -3.40
C ALA A 18 -16.74 0.45 -1.92
N VAL A 19 -17.25 -0.61 -1.30
CA VAL A 19 -17.45 -0.74 0.15
C VAL A 19 -16.63 -1.95 0.57
N GLU A 20 -15.70 -1.75 1.50
CA GLU A 20 -14.70 -2.74 1.89
C GLU A 20 -14.79 -3.06 3.38
N ASP A 21 -14.29 -4.24 3.74
CA ASP A 21 -14.14 -4.67 5.13
C ASP A 21 -13.19 -3.72 5.86
N PRO A 22 -13.57 -3.11 6.99
CA PRO A 22 -12.82 -2.03 7.60
C PRO A 22 -11.53 -2.47 8.33
N SER A 23 -11.36 -3.69 8.76
CA SER A 23 -10.19 -4.27 9.48
C SER A 23 -9.12 -3.25 9.94
N PRO A 24 -9.38 -2.39 10.94
CA PRO A 24 -8.44 -1.36 11.37
C PRO A 24 -7.25 -1.98 12.13
N ASN A 25 -6.07 -1.32 12.04
CA ASN A 25 -4.88 -1.65 12.81
C ASN A 25 -4.61 -0.54 13.83
N VAL A 26 -4.89 -0.80 15.11
CA VAL A 26 -4.78 0.21 16.19
C VAL A 26 -3.70 -0.20 17.18
N ALA A 27 -2.79 0.73 17.47
CA ALA A 27 -1.81 0.58 18.54
C ALA A 27 -2.43 1.00 19.87
N VAL A 28 -2.43 0.08 20.84
CA VAL A 28 -3.02 0.26 22.17
C VAL A 28 -1.93 0.14 23.22
N PRO A 29 -1.88 1.03 24.25
CA PRO A 29 -0.87 0.95 25.30
C PRO A 29 -1.10 -0.27 26.21
N ALA A 30 -0.03 -0.65 26.91
CA ALA A 30 -0.11 -1.70 27.92
C ALA A 30 -1.10 -1.34 29.03
N GLY A 31 -2.02 -2.25 29.35
CA GLY A 31 -3.05 -2.06 30.35
C GLY A 31 -4.46 -1.85 29.78
N GLU A 32 -4.58 -1.45 28.53
CA GLU A 32 -5.86 -1.39 27.83
C GLU A 32 -6.20 -2.74 27.19
N SER A 33 -7.45 -3.17 27.29
CA SER A 33 -7.95 -4.43 26.75
C SER A 33 -9.11 -4.18 25.80
N GLY A 34 -9.15 -4.87 24.68
CA GLY A 34 -10.20 -4.73 23.68
C GLY A 34 -9.77 -5.20 22.29
N ALA A 35 -10.52 -4.80 21.28
CA ALA A 35 -10.26 -5.17 19.90
C ALA A 35 -10.37 -3.95 18.97
N ALA A 36 -9.47 -3.86 18.01
CA ALA A 36 -9.62 -2.95 16.88
C ALA A 36 -10.75 -3.49 15.98
N GLN A 37 -11.83 -2.74 15.86
CA GLN A 37 -13.02 -3.11 15.09
C GLN A 37 -13.72 -1.84 14.66
N SER A 38 -14.32 -1.84 13.47
CA SER A 38 -15.11 -0.73 12.99
C SER A 38 -16.51 -1.21 12.62
N ASP A 39 -17.53 -0.46 13.00
CA ASP A 39 -18.93 -0.76 12.69
C ASP A 39 -19.30 -0.32 11.28
N LEU A 40 -18.56 0.63 10.70
CA LEU A 40 -18.75 1.10 9.33
C LEU A 40 -17.70 0.51 8.39
N PRO A 41 -18.09 0.13 7.17
CA PRO A 41 -17.14 -0.30 6.15
C PRO A 41 -16.29 0.88 5.65
N ASP A 42 -15.13 0.56 5.04
CA ASP A 42 -14.34 1.55 4.31
C ASP A 42 -15.03 1.92 3.00
N PHE A 43 -15.16 3.22 2.71
CA PHE A 43 -15.72 3.74 1.47
C PHE A 43 -14.58 4.16 0.54
N VAL A 44 -14.50 3.52 -0.62
CA VAL A 44 -13.43 3.74 -1.59
C VAL A 44 -14.01 4.23 -2.91
N THR A 45 -13.35 5.22 -3.52
CA THR A 45 -13.68 5.68 -4.88
C THR A 45 -12.43 5.82 -5.72
N ASN A 46 -12.55 5.61 -7.02
CA ASN A 46 -11.47 5.92 -7.94
C ASN A 46 -11.98 6.37 -9.31
N LEU A 47 -11.20 7.23 -9.95
CA LEU A 47 -11.37 7.69 -11.30
C LEU A 47 -10.17 7.29 -12.13
N ARG A 48 -10.37 6.48 -13.17
CA ARG A 48 -9.31 5.98 -14.05
C ARG A 48 -9.46 6.50 -15.46
N PHE A 49 -8.42 7.15 -15.94
CA PHE A 49 -8.27 7.53 -17.35
C PHE A 49 -7.36 6.54 -18.06
N THR A 50 -7.77 6.05 -19.24
CA THR A 50 -6.99 5.14 -20.08
C THR A 50 -6.79 5.76 -21.45
N GLY A 51 -5.54 5.98 -21.83
CA GLY A 51 -5.12 6.49 -23.14
C GLY A 51 -4.42 5.42 -23.98
N GLY A 52 -4.03 5.78 -25.20
CA GLY A 52 -3.33 4.85 -26.10
C GLY A 52 -1.92 4.42 -25.63
N ARG A 53 -1.31 5.18 -24.71
CA ARG A 53 0.04 4.90 -24.18
C ARG A 53 0.06 4.52 -22.71
N GLY A 54 -1.09 4.33 -22.06
CA GLY A 54 -1.13 3.96 -20.65
C GLY A 54 -2.38 4.46 -19.94
N HIS A 55 -2.29 4.55 -18.62
CA HIS A 55 -3.38 5.01 -17.78
C HIS A 55 -2.87 5.84 -16.60
N ALA A 56 -3.78 6.63 -16.04
CA ALA A 56 -3.63 7.29 -14.74
C ALA A 56 -4.89 7.07 -13.92
N GLN A 57 -4.75 7.00 -12.60
CA GLN A 57 -5.85 6.78 -11.68
C GLN A 57 -5.69 7.66 -10.45
N LEU A 58 -6.75 8.34 -10.08
CA LEU A 58 -6.92 9.04 -8.80
C LEU A 58 -7.88 8.22 -7.95
N GLY A 59 -7.51 7.95 -6.71
CA GLY A 59 -8.36 7.25 -5.76
C GLY A 59 -8.42 7.95 -4.42
N ALA A 60 -9.49 7.70 -3.68
CA ALA A 60 -9.67 8.19 -2.32
C ALA A 60 -10.38 7.14 -1.45
N VAL A 61 -10.13 7.20 -0.16
CA VAL A 61 -10.76 6.37 0.85
C VAL A 61 -11.19 7.22 2.03
N LEU A 62 -12.35 6.89 2.60
CA LEU A 62 -12.84 7.40 3.88
C LEU A 62 -13.20 6.19 4.74
N ARG A 63 -12.76 6.20 6.01
CA ARG A 63 -12.94 5.08 6.91
C ARG A 63 -13.14 5.53 8.34
N GLN A 64 -13.79 4.69 9.13
CA GLN A 64 -13.86 4.81 10.57
C GLN A 64 -12.89 3.82 11.21
N LEU A 65 -12.12 4.31 12.19
CA LEU A 65 -11.20 3.52 12.98
C LEU A 65 -11.76 3.45 14.40
N GLU A 66 -11.99 2.25 14.93
CA GLU A 66 -12.53 2.08 16.26
C GLU A 66 -11.73 1.06 17.06
N PHE A 67 -11.68 1.28 18.35
CA PHE A 67 -11.26 0.33 19.34
C PHE A 67 -12.44 0.11 20.30
N LYS A 68 -12.87 -1.13 20.45
CA LYS A 68 -13.93 -1.53 21.38
C LYS A 68 -13.27 -2.04 22.65
N GLY A 69 -13.37 -1.24 23.72
CA GLY A 69 -12.80 -1.54 25.01
C GLY A 69 -13.47 -2.73 25.69
N GLN A 70 -12.71 -3.46 26.50
CA GLN A 70 -13.17 -4.57 27.34
C GLN A 70 -12.55 -4.45 28.73
N GLY A 71 -13.21 -5.07 29.74
CA GLY A 71 -12.67 -5.13 31.10
C GLY A 71 -12.54 -3.77 31.82
N GLY A 72 -13.27 -2.76 31.36
CA GLY A 72 -13.21 -1.39 31.92
C GLY A 72 -12.42 -0.40 31.06
N SER A 73 -11.77 -0.86 30.00
CA SER A 73 -11.17 0.03 29.01
C SER A 73 -12.26 0.77 28.21
N PRO A 74 -12.13 2.08 27.95
CA PRO A 74 -13.11 2.83 27.18
C PRO A 74 -13.05 2.49 25.68
N ASP A 75 -14.15 2.72 24.97
CA ASP A 75 -14.18 2.75 23.51
C ASP A 75 -13.46 4.01 22.99
N ALA A 76 -12.83 3.91 21.84
CA ALA A 76 -12.16 5.02 21.20
C ALA A 76 -12.34 4.97 19.68
N SER A 77 -12.35 6.14 19.04
CA SER A 77 -12.53 6.21 17.59
C SER A 77 -11.78 7.37 16.95
N ALA A 78 -11.51 7.24 15.64
CA ALA A 78 -11.02 8.30 14.77
C ALA A 78 -11.57 8.12 13.35
N THR A 79 -11.51 9.19 12.55
CA THR A 79 -11.78 9.12 11.12
C THR A 79 -10.47 9.04 10.36
N GLY A 80 -10.34 8.04 9.49
CA GLY A 80 -9.22 7.92 8.56
C GLY A 80 -9.64 8.38 7.16
N TRP A 81 -8.73 9.00 6.45
CA TRP A 81 -8.92 9.43 5.06
C TRP A 81 -7.62 9.37 4.28
N GLY A 82 -7.72 9.23 2.98
CA GLY A 82 -6.53 9.30 2.15
C GLY A 82 -6.83 9.27 0.67
N GLY A 83 -5.78 9.48 -0.09
CA GLY A 83 -5.84 9.44 -1.54
C GLY A 83 -4.55 8.93 -2.17
N HIS A 84 -4.67 8.53 -3.43
CA HIS A 84 -3.53 8.17 -4.24
C HIS A 84 -3.66 8.67 -5.66
N LEU A 85 -2.52 8.98 -6.26
CA LEU A 85 -2.37 9.13 -7.69
C LEU A 85 -1.43 8.04 -8.19
N SER A 86 -1.86 7.27 -9.18
CA SER A 86 -1.02 6.25 -9.81
C SER A 86 -1.08 6.36 -11.34
N PHE A 87 -0.02 5.91 -12.00
CA PHE A 87 0.04 5.88 -13.45
C PHE A 87 0.95 4.74 -13.95
N ALA A 88 0.69 4.28 -15.18
CA ALA A 88 1.62 3.50 -15.97
C ALA A 88 1.54 3.98 -17.41
N VAL A 89 2.68 4.39 -17.97
CA VAL A 89 2.77 4.99 -19.31
C VAL A 89 3.91 4.37 -20.11
N ARG A 90 3.73 4.24 -21.43
CA ARG A 90 4.72 3.75 -22.39
C ARG A 90 5.16 4.89 -23.28
N PRO A 91 6.10 5.72 -22.83
CA PRO A 91 6.55 6.88 -23.60
C PRO A 91 7.36 6.47 -24.83
N PHE A 92 8.12 5.35 -24.74
CA PHE A 92 9.05 4.90 -25.77
C PHE A 92 8.81 3.41 -26.10
N GLY A 93 8.19 3.14 -27.24
CA GLY A 93 7.98 1.78 -27.72
C GLY A 93 7.20 0.90 -26.72
N LYS A 94 7.88 -0.12 -26.18
CA LYS A 94 7.31 -1.03 -25.17
C LYS A 94 7.72 -0.70 -23.73
N ASP A 95 8.67 0.21 -23.56
CA ASP A 95 9.19 0.58 -22.24
C ASP A 95 8.10 1.26 -21.44
N GLU A 96 8.02 0.91 -20.16
CA GLU A 96 6.96 1.38 -19.27
C GLU A 96 7.55 2.07 -18.04
N ILE A 97 7.04 3.26 -17.75
CA ILE A 97 7.26 3.98 -16.51
C ILE A 97 5.97 3.89 -15.70
N GLN A 98 6.07 3.53 -14.46
CA GLN A 98 4.95 3.48 -13.52
C GLN A 98 5.28 4.21 -12.22
N GLY A 99 4.26 4.76 -11.58
CA GLY A 99 4.42 5.45 -10.33
C GLY A 99 3.12 5.52 -9.54
N GLN A 100 3.28 5.68 -8.23
CA GLN A 100 2.19 5.89 -7.29
C GLN A 100 2.68 6.78 -6.16
N VAL A 101 1.82 7.70 -5.74
CA VAL A 101 1.96 8.48 -4.51
C VAL A 101 0.69 8.28 -3.71
N VAL A 102 0.84 8.01 -2.42
CA VAL A 102 -0.24 7.85 -1.44
C VAL A 102 -0.01 8.84 -0.32
N TYR A 103 -1.06 9.49 0.14
CA TYR A 103 -1.05 10.35 1.31
C TYR A 103 -2.39 10.28 2.03
N GLY A 104 -2.36 10.31 3.36
CA GLY A 104 -3.53 10.37 4.20
C GLY A 104 -3.24 10.05 5.66
N GLU A 105 -4.29 9.92 6.45
CA GLU A 105 -4.25 9.60 7.86
C GLU A 105 -5.12 8.37 8.14
N GLY A 106 -4.61 7.43 8.92
CA GLY A 106 -5.35 6.21 9.26
C GLY A 106 -5.53 5.23 8.10
N ILE A 107 -4.66 5.25 7.10
CA ILE A 107 -4.75 4.42 5.89
C ILE A 107 -3.56 3.50 5.67
N ALA A 108 -2.72 3.28 6.68
CA ALA A 108 -1.51 2.48 6.55
C ALA A 108 -1.78 1.04 6.10
N ARG A 109 -2.97 0.47 6.37
CA ARG A 109 -3.36 -0.85 5.86
C ARG A 109 -3.37 -0.94 4.32
N TYR A 110 -3.54 0.18 3.62
CA TYR A 110 -3.51 0.26 2.16
C TYR A 110 -2.09 0.41 1.60
N VAL A 111 -1.09 0.49 2.48
CA VAL A 111 0.35 0.49 2.13
C VAL A 111 0.94 -0.85 2.56
N GLU A 112 1.36 -1.67 1.59
CA GLU A 112 1.75 -3.07 1.81
C GLU A 112 2.78 -3.25 2.94
N SER A 113 3.82 -2.43 2.97
CA SER A 113 4.89 -2.51 3.98
C SER A 113 4.47 -2.12 5.40
N LEU A 114 3.33 -1.44 5.56
CA LEU A 114 2.78 -0.99 6.85
C LEU A 114 1.56 -1.83 7.28
N SER A 115 0.97 -2.58 6.37
CA SER A 115 -0.24 -3.37 6.64
C SER A 115 0.00 -4.40 7.74
N GLY A 116 -0.92 -4.48 8.70
CA GLY A 116 -0.82 -5.40 9.85
C GLY A 116 0.19 -5.00 10.94
N GLN A 117 0.75 -3.79 10.90
CA GLN A 117 1.78 -3.30 11.83
C GLN A 117 1.22 -2.41 12.97
N ALA A 118 -0.10 -2.42 13.24
CA ALA A 118 -0.76 -1.50 14.15
C ALA A 118 -0.47 -0.02 13.83
N SER A 119 -0.65 0.35 12.56
CA SER A 119 -0.17 1.60 11.99
C SER A 119 -1.28 2.51 11.44
N ASP A 120 -2.57 2.13 11.56
CA ASP A 120 -3.67 3.01 11.11
C ASP A 120 -3.94 4.11 12.15
N ALA A 121 -4.01 3.74 13.41
CA ALA A 121 -4.23 4.68 14.49
C ALA A 121 -3.50 4.26 15.77
N ALA A 122 -3.31 5.21 16.68
CA ALA A 122 -2.77 4.98 18.00
C ALA A 122 -3.68 5.59 19.07
N TRP A 123 -3.64 5.02 20.26
CA TRP A 123 -4.35 5.54 21.41
C TRP A 123 -3.83 6.93 21.80
N ALA A 124 -4.72 7.92 21.88
CA ALA A 124 -4.40 9.30 22.25
C ALA A 124 -4.69 9.64 23.70
N GLY A 125 -5.20 8.67 24.48
CA GLY A 125 -5.70 8.83 25.86
C GLY A 125 -7.21 9.04 25.89
N THR A 126 -7.81 8.83 27.07
CA THR A 126 -9.22 9.15 27.40
C THR A 126 -10.28 8.87 26.30
N GLY A 127 -10.17 7.76 25.59
CA GLY A 127 -11.21 7.34 24.64
C GLY A 127 -11.08 7.92 23.22
N GLU A 128 -9.93 8.48 22.87
CA GLU A 128 -9.64 9.00 21.53
C GLU A 128 -8.54 8.21 20.84
N LEU A 129 -8.60 8.13 19.52
CA LEU A 129 -7.55 7.61 18.65
C LEU A 129 -6.99 8.74 17.80
N ASP A 130 -5.68 8.76 17.62
CA ASP A 130 -5.00 9.55 16.61
C ASP A 130 -4.85 8.71 15.33
N ALA A 131 -5.48 9.13 14.25
CA ALA A 131 -5.25 8.56 12.92
C ALA A 131 -3.85 8.96 12.45
N LEU A 132 -2.99 7.97 12.18
CA LEU A 132 -1.58 8.22 11.91
C LEU A 132 -1.37 8.67 10.46
N PRO A 133 -0.66 9.82 10.24
CA PRO A 133 -0.30 10.27 8.90
C PRO A 133 0.67 9.29 8.22
N VAL A 134 0.41 9.00 6.94
CA VAL A 134 1.25 8.14 6.11
C VAL A 134 1.48 8.76 4.75
N THR A 135 2.72 8.68 4.28
CA THR A 135 3.13 9.01 2.92
C THR A 135 3.80 7.79 2.30
N ALA A 136 3.40 7.41 1.09
CA ALA A 136 4.09 6.36 0.36
C ALA A 136 4.30 6.73 -1.11
N ILE A 137 5.44 6.30 -1.65
CA ILE A 137 5.84 6.54 -3.04
C ILE A 137 6.35 5.25 -3.62
N VAL A 138 5.93 4.95 -4.85
CA VAL A 138 6.47 3.84 -5.65
C VAL A 138 6.82 4.38 -7.03
N LEU A 139 8.00 4.06 -7.52
CA LEU A 139 8.45 4.35 -8.88
C LEU A 139 9.00 3.08 -9.50
N GLY A 140 8.71 2.85 -10.77
CA GLY A 140 9.18 1.69 -11.51
C GLY A 140 9.44 2.01 -12.98
N PHE A 141 10.41 1.31 -13.54
CA PHE A 141 10.73 1.36 -14.97
C PHE A 141 10.99 -0.04 -15.49
N THR A 142 10.36 -0.38 -16.61
CA THR A 142 10.58 -1.64 -17.34
C THR A 142 11.14 -1.34 -18.70
N HIS A 143 12.30 -1.91 -19.02
CA HIS A 143 12.95 -1.82 -20.34
C HIS A 143 12.88 -3.14 -21.09
N HIS A 144 12.54 -3.06 -22.37
CA HIS A 144 12.49 -4.22 -23.27
C HIS A 144 13.73 -4.25 -24.18
N TRP A 145 14.73 -5.06 -23.81
CA TRP A 145 15.96 -5.26 -24.61
C TRP A 145 15.69 -5.95 -25.94
N SER A 146 14.74 -6.89 -25.93
CA SER A 146 14.35 -7.65 -27.11
C SER A 146 12.89 -8.12 -27.01
N ARG A 147 12.46 -9.01 -27.91
CA ARG A 147 11.14 -9.66 -27.83
C ARG A 147 11.05 -10.66 -26.67
N THR A 148 12.19 -11.17 -26.23
CA THR A 148 12.29 -12.25 -25.22
C THR A 148 12.98 -11.82 -23.93
N LEU A 149 13.58 -10.62 -23.86
CA LEU A 149 14.33 -10.16 -22.70
C LEU A 149 13.85 -8.78 -22.27
N ARG A 150 13.49 -8.64 -20.99
CA ARG A 150 13.17 -7.38 -20.34
C ARG A 150 13.78 -7.31 -18.95
N SER A 151 14.03 -6.13 -18.47
CA SER A 151 14.44 -5.87 -17.10
C SER A 151 13.56 -4.80 -16.46
N GLY A 152 13.44 -4.85 -15.14
CA GLY A 152 12.74 -3.86 -14.35
C GLY A 152 13.60 -3.34 -13.22
N VAL A 153 13.40 -2.09 -12.88
CA VAL A 153 13.88 -1.47 -11.65
C VAL A 153 12.71 -0.82 -10.96
N SER A 154 12.62 -0.97 -9.65
CA SER A 154 11.63 -0.25 -8.83
C SER A 154 12.23 0.20 -7.52
N TRP A 155 11.71 1.30 -7.03
CA TRP A 155 12.01 1.86 -5.73
C TRP A 155 10.71 2.23 -5.03
N SER A 156 10.63 1.95 -3.73
CA SER A 156 9.50 2.36 -2.90
C SER A 156 9.97 2.94 -1.56
N LEU A 157 9.14 3.83 -1.03
CA LEU A 157 9.27 4.41 0.30
C LEU A 157 7.88 4.48 0.93
N ALA A 158 7.78 4.10 2.19
CA ALA A 158 6.64 4.39 3.05
C ALA A 158 7.16 5.04 4.33
N ASP A 159 6.57 6.14 4.72
CA ASP A 159 6.88 6.90 5.94
C ASP A 159 5.59 7.07 6.74
N LEU A 160 5.68 6.84 8.05
CA LEU A 160 4.58 6.88 9.00
C LEU A 160 4.96 7.79 10.16
N ASP A 161 4.14 8.80 10.43
CA ASP A 161 4.24 9.56 11.65
C ASP A 161 3.81 8.68 12.84
N THR A 162 4.73 8.50 13.79
CA THR A 162 4.50 7.60 14.94
C THR A 162 3.96 8.38 16.14
N ALA A 163 3.02 7.76 16.88
CA ALA A 163 2.46 8.31 18.10
C ALA A 163 3.13 7.75 19.37
N GLU A 164 2.96 8.46 20.49
CA GLU A 164 3.57 8.08 21.79
C GLU A 164 3.15 6.68 22.25
N ALA A 165 1.88 6.32 22.09
CA ALA A 165 1.33 5.03 22.49
C ALA A 165 1.89 3.81 21.73
N GLN A 166 2.56 4.03 20.61
CA GLN A 166 3.20 2.95 19.87
C GLN A 166 4.49 2.49 20.55
N ALA A 167 4.78 1.18 20.48
CA ALA A 167 6.04 0.62 20.96
C ALA A 167 7.26 1.28 20.30
N ALA A 168 8.38 1.32 21.00
CA ALA A 168 9.65 1.84 20.47
C ALA A 168 10.09 1.15 19.17
N SER A 169 9.77 -0.14 19.03
CA SER A 169 10.03 -0.96 17.85
C SER A 169 8.97 -0.83 16.75
N ALA A 170 7.95 0.05 16.89
CA ALA A 170 6.96 0.29 15.85
C ALA A 170 7.66 0.82 14.59
N ILE A 171 7.16 0.39 13.42
CA ILE A 171 7.69 0.83 12.14
C ILE A 171 7.45 2.34 11.96
N LYS A 172 8.49 3.07 11.60
CA LYS A 172 8.43 4.48 11.20
C LYS A 172 8.56 4.61 9.69
N SER A 173 9.52 3.94 9.10
CA SER A 173 9.68 3.95 7.65
C SER A 173 10.14 2.62 7.10
N SER A 174 9.80 2.39 5.83
CA SER A 174 10.23 1.24 5.04
C SER A 174 10.63 1.70 3.66
N GLN A 175 11.77 1.25 3.18
CA GLN A 175 12.27 1.54 1.85
C GLN A 175 12.74 0.27 1.18
N ASP A 176 12.45 0.11 -0.11
CA ASP A 176 13.00 -1.00 -0.88
C ASP A 176 13.43 -0.57 -2.30
N PHE A 177 14.40 -1.32 -2.81
CA PHE A 177 14.89 -1.19 -4.18
C PHE A 177 15.01 -2.59 -4.80
N ARG A 178 14.46 -2.76 -6.00
CA ARG A 178 14.42 -4.04 -6.70
C ARG A 178 14.95 -3.90 -8.12
N VAL A 179 15.71 -4.90 -8.54
CA VAL A 179 16.14 -5.06 -9.93
C VAL A 179 15.82 -6.49 -10.37
N ASN A 180 15.16 -6.61 -11.49
CA ASN A 180 14.85 -7.93 -12.05
C ASN A 180 15.25 -8.05 -13.52
N LEU A 181 15.46 -9.29 -13.95
CA LEU A 181 15.66 -9.68 -15.33
C LEU A 181 14.74 -10.84 -15.66
N ILE A 182 13.99 -10.71 -16.74
CA ILE A 182 13.01 -11.71 -17.17
C ILE A 182 13.29 -12.12 -18.59
N TYR A 183 13.57 -13.41 -18.77
CA TYR A 183 13.78 -14.05 -20.08
C TYR A 183 12.58 -14.94 -20.42
N THR A 184 11.98 -14.70 -21.58
CA THR A 184 10.80 -15.42 -22.11
C THR A 184 11.22 -16.19 -23.37
N PRO A 185 11.87 -17.37 -23.24
CA PRO A 185 12.30 -18.16 -24.40
C PRO A 185 11.13 -18.63 -25.26
N TYR A 186 9.99 -18.93 -24.63
CA TYR A 186 8.78 -19.39 -25.29
C TYR A 186 7.57 -18.64 -24.73
N ALA A 187 6.51 -18.51 -25.50
CA ALA A 187 5.33 -17.69 -25.16
C ALA A 187 4.68 -18.04 -23.80
N LEU A 188 4.82 -19.29 -23.36
CA LEU A 188 4.20 -19.82 -22.13
C LEU A 188 5.19 -19.97 -20.95
N PHE A 189 6.46 -19.57 -21.13
CA PHE A 189 7.49 -19.82 -20.12
C PHE A 189 8.38 -18.61 -19.90
N ASP A 190 8.48 -18.19 -18.64
CA ASP A 190 9.43 -17.16 -18.20
C ASP A 190 10.44 -17.76 -17.22
N VAL A 191 11.68 -17.30 -17.33
CA VAL A 191 12.72 -17.41 -16.31
C VAL A 191 12.98 -16.02 -15.77
N ALA A 192 12.73 -15.80 -14.48
CA ALA A 192 12.91 -14.52 -13.83
C ALA A 192 13.95 -14.61 -12.72
N SER A 193 14.79 -13.59 -12.60
CA SER A 193 15.69 -13.38 -11.48
C SER A 193 15.47 -11.99 -10.90
N GLU A 194 15.58 -11.85 -9.59
CA GLU A 194 15.42 -10.57 -8.90
C GLU A 194 16.41 -10.48 -7.74
N VAL A 195 16.94 -9.27 -7.54
CA VAL A 195 17.63 -8.86 -6.33
C VAL A 195 16.83 -7.73 -5.70
N LEU A 196 16.56 -7.85 -4.43
CA LEU A 196 15.87 -6.87 -3.60
C LEU A 196 16.79 -6.45 -2.45
N TRP A 197 16.89 -5.16 -2.23
CA TRP A 197 17.39 -4.54 -1.00
C TRP A 197 16.22 -3.87 -0.29
N GLY A 198 16.16 -4.03 1.04
CA GLY A 198 15.16 -3.38 1.87
C GLY A 198 15.77 -2.83 3.15
N ARG A 199 15.25 -1.69 3.60
CA ARG A 199 15.57 -1.05 4.87
C ARG A 199 14.30 -0.71 5.62
N ARG A 200 14.32 -0.96 6.92
CA ARG A 200 13.30 -0.53 7.87
C ARG A 200 13.94 0.36 8.94
N GLU A 201 13.26 1.42 9.33
CA GLU A 201 13.56 2.24 10.50
C GLU A 201 12.39 2.19 11.47
N ASN A 202 12.67 2.06 12.75
CA ASN A 202 11.69 2.03 13.82
C ASN A 202 11.58 3.42 14.49
N LYS A 203 10.53 3.59 15.30
CA LYS A 203 10.24 4.81 16.08
C LYS A 203 11.41 5.25 16.94
N ASP A 204 12.14 4.33 17.57
CA ASP A 204 13.32 4.59 18.40
C ASP A 204 14.60 4.94 17.61
N GLY A 205 14.51 5.00 16.27
CA GLY A 205 15.65 5.26 15.39
C GLY A 205 16.50 4.02 15.08
N SER A 206 16.18 2.86 15.69
CA SER A 206 16.84 1.61 15.30
C SER A 206 16.47 1.25 13.87
N SER A 207 17.42 0.71 13.10
CA SER A 207 17.19 0.34 11.71
C SER A 207 17.84 -0.98 11.36
N GLY A 208 17.28 -1.66 10.35
CA GLY A 208 17.82 -2.89 9.80
C GLY A 208 17.71 -2.90 8.29
N GLU A 209 18.63 -3.62 7.65
CA GLU A 209 18.67 -3.83 6.20
C GLU A 209 18.69 -5.31 5.88
N ALA A 210 18.12 -5.64 4.72
CA ALA A 210 18.14 -7.02 4.22
C ALA A 210 18.31 -7.04 2.71
N TRP A 211 18.97 -8.10 2.23
CA TRP A 211 19.09 -8.42 0.82
C TRP A 211 18.41 -9.76 0.55
N ARG A 212 17.72 -9.84 -0.58
CA ARG A 212 17.09 -11.07 -1.05
C ARG A 212 17.39 -11.27 -2.53
N GLY A 213 17.89 -12.44 -2.88
CA GLY A 213 17.98 -12.91 -4.27
C GLY A 213 16.91 -14.00 -4.49
N GLN A 214 16.23 -13.96 -5.63
CA GLN A 214 15.27 -15.01 -5.99
C GLN A 214 15.31 -15.33 -7.49
N ILE A 215 14.95 -16.58 -7.82
CA ILE A 215 14.74 -17.06 -9.18
C ILE A 215 13.35 -17.67 -9.24
N ALA A 216 12.61 -17.38 -10.28
CA ALA A 216 11.29 -17.94 -10.53
C ALA A 216 11.21 -18.52 -11.96
N LEU A 217 10.54 -19.66 -12.07
CA LEU A 217 10.15 -20.28 -13.33
C LEU A 217 8.62 -20.19 -13.42
N VAL A 218 8.12 -19.52 -14.45
CA VAL A 218 6.67 -19.26 -14.59
C VAL A 218 6.17 -19.95 -15.85
N PHE A 219 5.28 -20.93 -15.67
CA PHE A 219 4.53 -21.57 -16.76
C PHE A 219 3.11 -20.98 -16.79
N ARG A 220 2.66 -20.61 -17.99
CA ARG A 220 1.29 -20.16 -18.23
C ARG A 220 0.54 -21.28 -18.95
N PHE A 221 -0.55 -21.72 -18.37
CA PHE A 221 -1.47 -22.68 -18.98
C PHE A 221 -2.64 -21.90 -19.61
N ASN A 222 -3.00 -22.26 -20.84
CA ASN A 222 -4.20 -21.71 -21.51
C ASN A 222 -5.41 -22.59 -21.20
#